data_e6f27c49c6d2a192c0327bebd7481c47
#
_entry.id   e6f27c49c6d2a192c0327bebd7481c47
#
_cell.length_a   1.000
_cell.length_b   1.000
_cell.length_c   1.000
_cell.angle_alpha   90.00
_cell.angle_beta   90.00
_cell.angle_gamma   90.00
#
_symmetry.space_group_name_H-M   'P 1'
#
loop_
_entity.id
_entity.type
_entity.pdbx_description
1 polymer ?
#
loop_
_entity_poly.entity_id
_entity_poly.type
_entity_poly.pdbx_seq_one_letter_code
_entity_poly.pdbx_strand_id
1 'polypeptide(L)'
;MKYSEIIKNEEVLAYIRKGNEKLGMLGYTDHSEVHTAIVAKHAAMILKQFGYPEHDIELAKIAGFMHDIGNAVNRSRHAEYGAVLAVQILEK
;
A
#
# COMPACT_ATOMS: atom_id res chain seq x y z
N MET A 1 -2.04 13.82 -3.55
CA MET A 1 -0.97 13.44 -2.60
C MET A 1 0.12 12.66 -3.34
N LYS A 2 1.37 12.94 -3.05
CA LYS A 2 2.50 12.29 -3.73
C LYS A 2 2.97 11.05 -2.98
N TYR A 3 3.59 10.12 -3.72
CA TYR A 3 4.15 8.90 -3.14
C TYR A 3 5.13 9.22 -1.99
N SER A 4 5.99 10.24 -2.17
CA SER A 4 6.94 10.64 -1.13
C SER A 4 6.27 11.07 0.18
N GLU A 5 5.03 11.54 0.11
CA GLU A 5 4.23 11.89 1.28
C GLU A 5 3.57 10.64 1.89
N ILE A 6 3.10 9.72 1.04
CA ILE A 6 2.44 8.49 1.48
C ILE A 6 3.38 7.62 2.31
N ILE A 7 4.63 7.44 1.88
CA ILE A 7 5.59 6.59 2.60
C ILE A 7 5.99 7.15 3.97
N LYS A 8 5.66 8.41 4.23
CA LYS A 8 5.92 9.08 5.51
C LYS A 8 4.65 9.31 6.31
N ASN A 9 3.49 8.96 5.76
CA ASN A 9 2.21 9.18 6.41
C ASN A 9 2.04 8.25 7.60
N GLU A 10 1.91 8.83 8.80
CA GLU A 10 1.81 8.07 10.05
C GLU A 10 0.63 7.10 10.06
N GLU A 11 -0.51 7.51 9.50
CA GLU A 11 -1.70 6.68 9.45
C GLU A 11 -1.50 5.48 8.53
N VAL A 12 -0.92 5.68 7.35
CA VAL A 12 -0.60 4.60 6.41
C VAL A 12 0.37 3.60 7.05
N LEU A 13 1.44 4.11 7.65
CA LEU A 13 2.45 3.26 8.30
C LEU A 13 1.86 2.47 9.46
N ALA A 14 0.96 3.10 10.24
CA ALA A 14 0.30 2.42 11.35
C ALA A 14 -0.55 1.25 10.85
N TYR A 15 -1.31 1.43 9.77
CA TYR A 15 -2.10 0.35 9.19
C TYR A 15 -1.24 -0.78 8.63
N ILE A 16 -0.13 -0.44 7.97
CA ILE A 16 0.80 -1.44 7.43
C ILE A 16 1.38 -2.29 8.56
N ARG A 17 1.85 -1.64 9.63
CA ARG A 17 2.44 -2.34 10.79
C ARG A 17 1.42 -3.21 11.50
N LYS A 18 0.20 -2.70 11.68
CA LYS A 18 -0.88 -3.45 12.32
C LYS A 18 -1.28 -4.67 11.49
N GLY A 19 -1.39 -4.50 10.19
CA GLY A 19 -1.71 -5.60 9.28
C GLY A 19 -0.62 -6.66 9.28
N ASN A 20 0.64 -6.26 9.25
CA ASN A 20 1.77 -7.18 9.28
C ASN A 20 1.81 -7.97 10.61
N GLU A 21 1.53 -7.31 11.72
CA GLU A 21 1.44 -7.95 13.04
C GLU A 21 0.37 -9.04 13.04
N LYS A 22 -0.83 -8.73 12.53
CA LYS A 22 -1.94 -9.69 12.45
C LYS A 22 -1.59 -10.89 11.56
N LEU A 23 -0.98 -10.64 10.40
CA LEU A 23 -0.58 -11.70 9.48
C LEU A 23 0.49 -12.60 10.08
N GLY A 24 1.43 -12.02 10.83
CA GLY A 24 2.44 -12.79 11.54
C GLY A 24 1.83 -13.75 12.55
N MET A 25 0.81 -13.31 13.28
CA MET A 25 0.09 -14.15 14.23
C MET A 25 -0.66 -15.30 13.55
N LEU A 26 -1.07 -15.11 12.31
CA LEU A 26 -1.76 -16.13 11.51
C LEU A 26 -0.80 -17.03 10.71
N GLY A 27 0.51 -16.78 10.78
CA GLY A 27 1.50 -17.58 10.09
C GLY A 27 1.76 -17.17 8.64
N TYR A 28 1.28 -16.00 8.20
CA TYR A 28 1.54 -15.49 6.86
C TYR A 28 2.94 -14.87 6.77
N THR A 29 3.41 -14.72 5.53
CA THR A 29 4.71 -14.08 5.26
C THR A 29 4.67 -12.58 5.53
N ASP A 30 5.86 -11.96 5.52
CA ASP A 30 6.04 -10.54 5.81
C ASP A 30 5.29 -9.64 4.82
N HIS A 31 4.46 -8.74 5.37
CA HIS A 31 3.75 -7.69 4.62
C HIS A 31 4.08 -6.31 5.19
N SER A 32 5.33 -6.13 5.62
CA SER A 32 5.85 -4.89 6.21
C SER A 32 6.02 -3.79 5.17
N GLU A 33 6.51 -2.63 5.65
CA GLU A 33 6.85 -1.48 4.81
C GLU A 33 7.85 -1.84 3.71
N VAL A 34 8.76 -2.77 3.98
CA VAL A 34 9.77 -3.22 3.00
C VAL A 34 9.07 -3.90 1.82
N HIS A 35 8.13 -4.81 2.12
CA HIS A 35 7.35 -5.50 1.08
C HIS A 35 6.55 -4.50 0.23
N THR A 36 5.82 -3.60 0.88
CA THR A 36 4.97 -2.63 0.17
C THR A 36 5.80 -1.68 -0.69
N ALA A 37 6.99 -1.29 -0.23
CA ALA A 37 7.89 -0.45 -1.01
C ALA A 37 8.40 -1.19 -2.26
N ILE A 38 8.68 -2.49 -2.15
CA ILE A 38 9.10 -3.32 -3.29
C ILE A 38 7.97 -3.42 -4.31
N VAL A 39 6.74 -3.65 -3.87
CA VAL A 39 5.57 -3.71 -4.75
C VAL A 39 5.38 -2.38 -5.49
N ALA A 40 5.51 -1.25 -4.78
CA ALA A 40 5.41 0.07 -5.38
C ALA A 40 6.46 0.29 -6.46
N LYS A 41 7.70 -0.12 -6.19
CA LYS A 41 8.80 0.00 -7.14
C LYS A 41 8.53 -0.82 -8.40
N HIS A 42 8.08 -2.07 -8.25
CA HIS A 42 7.79 -2.93 -9.41
C HIS A 42 6.63 -2.38 -10.24
N ALA A 43 5.57 -1.89 -9.60
CA ALA A 43 4.45 -1.27 -10.30
C ALA A 43 4.91 -0.09 -11.15
N ALA A 44 5.76 0.78 -10.59
CA ALA A 44 6.31 1.93 -11.30
C ALA A 44 7.16 1.50 -12.48
N MET A 45 8.00 0.48 -12.31
CA MET A 45 8.87 -0.02 -13.38
C MET A 45 8.07 -0.56 -14.55
N ILE A 46 7.01 -1.30 -14.30
CA ILE A 46 6.15 -1.86 -15.33
C ILE A 46 5.51 -0.74 -16.16
N LEU A 47 4.89 0.24 -15.51
CA LEU A 47 4.25 1.34 -16.21
C LEU A 47 5.24 2.20 -16.98
N LYS A 48 6.41 2.45 -16.42
CA LYS A 48 7.46 3.21 -17.07
C LYS A 48 7.92 2.52 -18.36
N GLN A 49 8.08 1.19 -18.30
CA GLN A 49 8.49 0.39 -19.46
C GLN A 49 7.49 0.48 -20.59
N PHE A 50 6.19 0.59 -20.29
CA PHE A 50 5.13 0.72 -21.29
C PHE A 50 4.84 2.17 -21.70
N GLY A 51 5.62 3.13 -21.21
CA GLY A 51 5.51 4.53 -21.63
C GLY A 51 4.35 5.30 -21.02
N TYR A 52 3.84 4.88 -19.86
CA TYR A 52 2.76 5.60 -19.19
C TYR A 52 3.24 6.96 -18.65
N PRO A 53 2.34 7.95 -18.55
CA PRO A 53 2.68 9.28 -18.01
C PRO A 53 3.13 9.20 -16.55
N GLU A 54 3.90 10.19 -16.12
CA GLU A 54 4.42 10.29 -14.76
C GLU A 54 3.30 10.26 -13.70
N HIS A 55 2.16 10.89 -14.00
CA HIS A 55 1.01 10.89 -13.10
C HIS A 55 0.51 9.46 -12.82
N ASP A 56 0.42 8.62 -13.86
CA ASP A 56 -0.04 7.24 -13.72
C ASP A 56 0.99 6.39 -12.96
N ILE A 57 2.27 6.65 -13.20
CA ILE A 57 3.36 5.97 -12.48
C ILE A 57 3.28 6.29 -10.99
N GLU A 58 3.03 7.56 -10.65
CA GLU A 58 2.89 8.01 -9.27
C GLU A 58 1.69 7.34 -8.58
N LEU A 59 0.55 7.27 -9.27
CA LEU A 59 -0.64 6.58 -8.74
C LEU A 59 -0.38 5.09 -8.51
N ALA A 60 0.37 4.45 -9.42
CA ALA A 60 0.71 3.04 -9.29
C ALA A 60 1.61 2.79 -8.07
N LYS A 61 2.55 3.68 -7.80
CA LYS A 61 3.40 3.61 -6.59
C LYS A 61 2.55 3.68 -5.33
N ILE A 62 1.64 4.65 -5.27
CA ILE A 62 0.75 4.84 -4.12
C ILE A 62 -0.12 3.60 -3.93
N ALA A 63 -0.73 3.11 -5.00
CA ALA A 63 -1.58 1.93 -4.94
C ALA A 63 -0.79 0.70 -4.46
N GLY A 64 0.42 0.51 -4.98
CA GLY A 64 1.29 -0.60 -4.58
C GLY A 64 1.69 -0.53 -3.11
N PHE A 65 2.02 0.65 -2.62
CA PHE A 65 2.41 0.84 -1.23
C PHE A 65 1.23 0.60 -0.27
N MET A 66 0.02 0.92 -0.70
CA MET A 66 -1.18 0.85 0.15
C MET A 66 -2.02 -0.41 -0.07
N HIS A 67 -1.62 -1.31 -0.97
CA HIS A 67 -2.50 -2.41 -1.41
C HIS A 67 -2.97 -3.34 -0.29
N ASP A 68 -2.20 -3.51 0.76
CA ASP A 68 -2.49 -4.44 1.86
C ASP A 68 -2.94 -3.77 3.17
N ILE A 69 -3.21 -2.45 3.18
CA ILE A 69 -3.58 -1.77 4.43
C ILE A 69 -4.87 -2.33 5.06
N GLY A 70 -5.72 -2.97 4.25
CA GLY A 70 -6.94 -3.60 4.75
C GLY A 70 -6.70 -4.77 5.71
N ASN A 71 -5.49 -5.33 5.72
CA ASN A 71 -5.11 -6.39 6.66
C ASN A 71 -5.18 -5.94 8.12
N ALA A 72 -5.14 -4.63 8.38
CA ALA A 72 -5.30 -4.09 9.72
C ALA A 72 -6.72 -4.36 10.27
N VAL A 73 -7.69 -4.54 9.38
CA VAL A 73 -9.10 -4.80 9.74
C VAL A 73 -9.39 -6.29 9.64
N ASN A 74 -9.20 -6.89 8.48
CA ASN A 74 -9.56 -8.30 8.27
C ASN A 74 -8.80 -8.86 7.06
N ARG A 75 -8.16 -10.03 7.22
CA ARG A 75 -7.39 -10.66 6.15
C ARG A 75 -8.28 -11.14 5.00
N SER A 76 -9.43 -11.74 5.31
CA SER A 76 -10.29 -12.34 4.28
C SER A 76 -10.92 -11.30 3.34
N ARG A 77 -11.04 -10.05 3.78
CA ARG A 77 -11.60 -8.96 2.98
C ARG A 77 -10.67 -7.75 2.94
N HIS A 78 -9.38 -7.99 3.02
CA HIS A 78 -8.40 -6.90 3.10
C HIS A 78 -8.44 -5.95 1.89
N ALA A 79 -8.78 -6.45 0.71
CA ALA A 79 -8.86 -5.61 -0.49
C ALA A 79 -9.97 -4.57 -0.37
N GLU A 80 -11.16 -4.95 0.10
CA GLU A 80 -12.29 -4.04 0.28
C GLU A 80 -12.02 -3.04 1.40
N TYR A 81 -11.58 -3.52 2.56
CA TYR A 81 -11.23 -2.64 3.68
C TYR A 81 -10.08 -1.71 3.32
N GLY A 82 -9.09 -2.21 2.56
CA GLY A 82 -7.98 -1.39 2.09
C GLY A 82 -8.44 -0.26 1.20
N ALA A 83 -9.38 -0.53 0.30
CA ALA A 83 -9.94 0.50 -0.58
C ALA A 83 -10.65 1.60 0.22
N VAL A 84 -11.45 1.22 1.21
CA VAL A 84 -12.16 2.19 2.08
C VAL A 84 -11.16 3.04 2.86
N LEU A 85 -10.16 2.41 3.49
CA LEU A 85 -9.14 3.12 4.25
C LEU A 85 -8.32 4.05 3.37
N ALA A 86 -7.97 3.61 2.16
CA ALA A 86 -7.21 4.43 1.21
C ALA A 86 -7.98 5.68 0.82
N VAL A 87 -9.28 5.57 0.53
CA VAL A 87 -10.13 6.71 0.20
C VAL A 87 -10.13 7.71 1.37
N GLN A 88 -10.34 7.24 2.59
CA GLN A 88 -10.34 8.10 3.77
C GLN A 88 -9.02 8.83 3.97
N ILE A 89 -7.90 8.16 3.76
CA ILE A 89 -6.57 8.74 3.92
C ILE A 89 -6.29 9.77 2.81
N LEU A 90 -6.57 9.41 1.57
CA LEU A 90 -6.23 10.24 0.41
C LEU A 90 -7.13 11.48 0.30
N GLU A 91 -8.31 11.47 0.91
CA GLU A 91 -9.21 12.62 0.92
C GLU A 91 -8.86 13.67 1.99
N LYS A 92 -7.96 13.35 2.89
CA LYS A 92 -7.48 14.32 3.87
C LYS A 92 -6.51 15.30 3.20
#